data_3360843236eff97f6d359dafa60740e4
#
_entry.id   3360843236eff97f6d359dafa60740e4
#
_cell.length_a   1.000
_cell.length_b   1.000
_cell.length_c   1.000
_cell.angle_alpha   90.00
_cell.angle_beta   90.00
_cell.angle_gamma   90.00
#
_symmetry.space_group_name_H-M   'P 1'
#
loop_
_entity.id
_entity.type
_entity.pdbx_description
1 polymer ?
#
loop_
_entity_poly.entity_id
_entity_poly.type
_entity_poly.pdbx_seq_one_letter_code
_entity_poly.pdbx_strand_id
1 'polypeptide(L)'
;VNCRVVHGVSVVLEKLKALEARAEEYLYIIVAQAWYEEGNILIERLSNGINIRMILTNSTIVPKEIIDSDIPKTMRRFELNGVLQTRIVEGVGAAIYVSERQAGLMLPNLSGIFDMNMLFLSEDKYFHTWCSDLFIHYWNSADEAKGVERIVKVVE
;
A
#
# COMPACT_ATOMS: atom_id res chain seq x y z
N VAL A 1 -19.17 -13.32 4.35
CA VAL A 1 -17.88 -12.91 3.78
C VAL A 1 -16.82 -13.91 4.21
N ASN A 2 -16.14 -14.49 3.25
CA ASN A 2 -15.08 -15.47 3.50
C ASN A 2 -13.72 -14.76 3.62
N CYS A 3 -13.27 -14.53 4.85
CA CYS A 3 -12.09 -13.74 5.13
C CYS A 3 -11.21 -14.45 6.15
N ARG A 4 -9.90 -14.52 5.89
CA ARG A 4 -8.91 -15.03 6.84
C ARG A 4 -8.36 -13.87 7.66
N VAL A 5 -8.06 -14.16 8.94
CA VAL A 5 -7.32 -13.24 9.78
C VAL A 5 -5.91 -13.80 9.95
N VAL A 6 -4.93 -13.01 9.55
CA VAL A 6 -3.50 -13.36 9.64
C VAL A 6 -2.91 -12.58 10.81
N HIS A 7 -2.20 -13.28 11.70
CA HIS A 7 -1.59 -12.67 12.88
C HIS A 7 -0.06 -12.74 12.82
N GLY A 8 0.58 -11.71 13.36
CA GLY A 8 2.03 -11.60 13.48
C GLY A 8 2.65 -10.79 12.34
N VAL A 9 3.52 -9.84 12.69
CA VAL A 9 4.12 -8.91 11.74
C VAL A 9 4.84 -9.64 10.59
N SER A 10 5.63 -10.66 10.91
CA SER A 10 6.36 -11.42 9.88
C SER A 10 5.42 -12.12 8.90
N VAL A 11 4.35 -12.73 9.41
CA VAL A 11 3.38 -13.44 8.56
C VAL A 11 2.58 -12.45 7.74
N VAL A 12 2.16 -11.33 8.33
CA VAL A 12 1.47 -10.26 7.62
C VAL A 12 2.33 -9.74 6.46
N LEU A 13 3.60 -9.47 6.71
CA LEU A 13 4.52 -8.99 5.67
C LEU A 13 4.66 -10.01 4.53
N GLU A 14 4.82 -11.30 4.86
CA GLU A 14 4.90 -12.36 3.85
C GLU A 14 3.64 -12.42 2.98
N LYS A 15 2.46 -12.27 3.59
CA LYS A 15 1.19 -12.28 2.85
C LYS A 15 1.02 -11.05 1.96
N LEU A 16 1.43 -9.87 2.43
CA LEU A 16 1.40 -8.66 1.63
C LEU A 16 2.36 -8.75 0.45
N LYS A 17 3.58 -9.21 0.67
CA LYS A 17 4.55 -9.42 -0.40
C LYS A 17 4.02 -10.40 -1.45
N ALA A 18 3.38 -11.49 -1.01
CA ALA A 18 2.80 -12.48 -1.93
C ALA A 18 1.65 -11.87 -2.75
N LEU A 19 0.77 -11.10 -2.12
CA LEU A 19 -0.32 -10.41 -2.82
C LEU A 19 0.25 -9.49 -3.92
N GLU A 20 1.24 -8.71 -3.59
CA GLU A 20 1.87 -7.77 -4.51
C GLU A 20 2.63 -8.48 -5.64
N ALA A 21 3.41 -9.49 -5.29
CA ALA A 21 4.21 -10.25 -6.27
C ALA A 21 3.35 -11.01 -7.27
N ARG A 22 2.13 -11.39 -6.89
CA ARG A 22 1.20 -12.15 -7.75
C ARG A 22 0.28 -11.27 -8.59
N ALA A 23 0.32 -9.96 -8.42
CA ALA A 23 -0.50 -9.04 -9.22
C ALA A 23 -0.06 -9.07 -10.68
N GLU A 24 -1.02 -9.21 -11.58
CA GLU A 24 -0.78 -9.25 -13.02
C GLU A 24 -1.43 -8.08 -13.76
N GLU A 25 -2.36 -7.39 -13.15
CA GLU A 25 -3.08 -6.28 -13.78
C GLU A 25 -2.89 -4.95 -13.04
N TYR A 26 -3.15 -4.93 -11.74
CA TYR A 26 -3.06 -3.69 -10.96
C TYR A 26 -2.82 -3.95 -9.48
N LEU A 27 -2.38 -2.89 -8.80
CA LEU A 27 -2.30 -2.82 -7.34
C LEU A 27 -2.83 -1.47 -6.88
N TYR A 28 -3.74 -1.50 -5.91
CA TYR A 28 -4.24 -0.31 -5.21
C TYR A 28 -3.83 -0.45 -3.76
N ILE A 29 -3.04 0.49 -3.26
CA ILE A 29 -2.43 0.39 -1.93
C ILE A 29 -2.62 1.68 -1.15
N ILE A 30 -3.19 1.55 0.07
CA ILE A 30 -3.07 2.60 1.09
C ILE A 30 -1.99 2.11 2.05
N VAL A 31 -0.85 2.79 2.08
CA VAL A 31 0.35 2.31 2.74
C VAL A 31 0.32 2.63 4.24
N ALA A 32 0.35 1.59 5.09
CA ALA A 32 0.54 1.74 6.53
C ALA A 32 2.03 1.92 6.87
N GLN A 33 2.83 1.00 6.36
CA GLN A 33 4.28 1.01 6.53
C GLN A 33 4.93 0.51 5.26
N ALA A 34 5.99 1.19 4.83
CA ALA A 34 6.81 0.75 3.72
C ALA A 34 7.90 -0.19 4.23
N TRP A 35 8.22 -1.21 3.43
CA TRP A 35 9.27 -2.18 3.70
C TRP A 35 10.24 -2.19 2.52
N TYR A 36 11.53 -2.30 2.80
CA TYR A 36 12.55 -2.30 1.74
C TYR A 36 12.31 -3.43 0.73
N GLU A 37 12.04 -4.63 1.21
CA GLU A 37 11.78 -5.79 0.35
C GLU A 37 10.51 -5.62 -0.48
N GLU A 38 9.46 -5.07 0.13
CA GLU A 38 8.21 -4.74 -0.56
C GLU A 38 8.45 -3.71 -1.66
N GLY A 39 9.26 -2.68 -1.39
CA GLY A 39 9.62 -1.68 -2.38
C GLY A 39 10.24 -2.28 -3.64
N ASN A 40 11.10 -3.28 -3.48
CA ASN A 40 11.70 -3.98 -4.61
C ASN A 40 10.68 -4.80 -5.40
N ILE A 41 9.71 -5.42 -4.73
CA ILE A 41 8.61 -6.14 -5.39
C ILE A 41 7.76 -5.18 -6.21
N LEU A 42 7.42 -4.02 -5.66
CA LEU A 42 6.62 -3.01 -6.36
C LEU A 42 7.37 -2.49 -7.60
N ILE A 43 8.66 -2.25 -7.49
CA ILE A 43 9.49 -1.83 -8.64
C ILE A 43 9.48 -2.91 -9.72
N GLU A 44 9.60 -4.18 -9.36
CA GLU A 44 9.51 -5.27 -10.31
C GLU A 44 8.16 -5.29 -11.02
N ARG A 45 7.06 -5.13 -10.26
CA ARG A 45 5.71 -5.08 -10.86
C ARG A 45 5.57 -3.89 -11.81
N LEU A 46 6.03 -2.72 -11.41
CA LEU A 46 6.03 -1.53 -12.26
C LEU A 46 6.84 -1.74 -13.54
N SER A 47 7.99 -2.40 -13.42
CA SER A 47 8.86 -2.73 -14.58
C SER A 47 8.18 -3.68 -15.56
N ASN A 48 7.24 -4.49 -15.07
CA ASN A 48 6.44 -5.40 -15.90
C ASN A 48 5.13 -4.75 -16.41
N GLY A 49 4.96 -3.46 -16.21
CA GLY A 49 3.80 -2.71 -16.71
C GLY A 49 2.55 -2.81 -15.86
N ILE A 50 2.65 -3.32 -14.62
CA ILE A 50 1.52 -3.37 -13.70
C ILE A 50 1.22 -1.95 -13.22
N ASN A 51 -0.04 -1.51 -13.37
CA ASN A 51 -0.48 -0.21 -12.90
C ASN A 51 -0.62 -0.20 -11.39
N ILE A 52 0.05 0.71 -10.73
CA ILE A 52 -0.04 0.87 -9.27
C ILE A 52 -0.59 2.25 -8.94
N ARG A 53 -1.61 2.28 -8.07
CA ARG A 53 -2.11 3.48 -7.42
C ARG A 53 -1.82 3.37 -5.94
N MET A 54 -1.15 4.39 -5.40
CA MET A 54 -0.67 4.38 -4.02
C MET A 54 -1.17 5.62 -3.29
N ILE A 55 -1.73 5.42 -2.11
CA ILE A 55 -2.09 6.52 -1.21
C ILE A 55 -1.12 6.48 -0.03
N LEU A 56 -0.50 7.63 0.22
CA LEU A 56 0.32 7.87 1.41
C LEU A 56 -0.44 8.78 2.36
N THR A 57 -0.21 8.61 3.64
CA THR A 57 -0.83 9.44 4.69
C THR A 57 0.23 10.00 5.61
N ASN A 58 -0.16 10.94 6.47
CA ASN A 58 0.72 11.44 7.53
C ASN A 58 1.07 10.38 8.58
N SER A 59 0.36 9.24 8.57
CA SER A 59 0.63 8.10 9.45
C SER A 59 1.46 7.00 8.76
N THR A 60 1.74 7.13 7.46
CA THR A 60 2.57 6.18 6.75
C THR A 60 4.01 6.21 7.28
N ILE A 61 4.51 5.06 7.68
CA ILE A 61 5.87 4.90 8.20
C ILE A 61 6.80 4.47 7.07
N VAL A 62 7.87 5.23 6.85
CA VAL A 62 8.90 4.91 5.85
C VAL A 62 10.25 4.80 6.53
N PRO A 63 10.90 3.63 6.48
CA PRO A 63 12.24 3.49 7.03
C PRO A 63 13.26 4.37 6.30
N LYS A 64 14.20 4.91 7.03
CA LYS A 64 15.28 5.71 6.46
C LYS A 64 16.08 4.93 5.41
N GLU A 65 16.22 3.63 5.59
CA GLU A 65 16.85 2.72 4.62
C GLU A 65 16.26 2.89 3.21
N ILE A 66 14.94 3.04 3.11
CA ILE A 66 14.25 3.25 1.82
C ILE A 66 14.59 4.64 1.28
N ILE A 67 14.50 5.67 2.12
CA ILE A 67 14.74 7.05 1.72
C ILE A 67 16.17 7.23 1.19
N ASP A 68 17.14 6.56 1.79
CA ASP A 68 18.56 6.64 1.41
C ASP A 68 18.92 5.71 0.25
N SER A 69 17.98 4.87 -0.21
CA SER A 69 18.18 3.95 -1.33
C SER A 69 17.80 4.59 -2.67
N ASP A 70 17.92 3.81 -3.76
CA ASP A 70 17.47 4.22 -5.09
C ASP A 70 15.96 4.08 -5.30
N ILE A 71 15.24 3.51 -4.32
CA ILE A 71 13.79 3.27 -4.46
C ILE A 71 13.00 4.54 -4.76
N PRO A 72 13.15 5.65 -4.00
CA PRO A 72 12.40 6.87 -4.29
C PRO A 72 12.64 7.40 -5.70
N LYS A 73 13.88 7.40 -6.15
CA LYS A 73 14.26 7.86 -7.48
C LYS A 73 13.66 6.98 -8.58
N THR A 74 13.68 5.67 -8.39
CA THR A 74 13.10 4.72 -9.33
C THR A 74 11.58 4.85 -9.39
N MET A 75 10.93 4.99 -8.23
CA MET A 75 9.47 5.24 -8.15
C MET A 75 9.10 6.53 -8.89
N ARG A 76 9.90 7.59 -8.73
CA ARG A 76 9.66 8.85 -9.42
C ARG A 76 9.66 8.70 -10.94
N ARG A 77 10.54 7.87 -11.48
CA ARG A 77 10.54 7.60 -12.94
C ARG A 77 9.24 6.94 -13.40
N PHE A 78 8.70 6.01 -12.62
CA PHE A 78 7.40 5.39 -12.94
C PHE A 78 6.23 6.35 -12.76
N GLU A 79 6.32 7.29 -11.82
CA GLU A 79 5.31 8.36 -11.70
C GLU A 79 5.31 9.24 -12.94
N LEU A 80 6.49 9.59 -13.45
CA LEU A 80 6.62 10.45 -14.64
C LEU A 80 6.07 9.81 -15.91
N ASN A 81 6.11 8.48 -16.03
CA ASN A 81 5.54 7.77 -17.18
C ASN A 81 4.10 7.29 -16.98
N GLY A 82 3.52 7.54 -15.79
CA GLY A 82 2.11 7.28 -15.51
C GLY A 82 1.77 5.85 -15.07
N VAL A 83 2.74 4.95 -14.99
CA VAL A 83 2.49 3.57 -14.51
C VAL A 83 2.23 3.56 -13.02
N LEU A 84 2.93 4.41 -12.28
CA LEU A 84 2.69 4.65 -10.86
C LEU A 84 1.97 5.99 -10.68
N GLN A 85 0.89 6.00 -9.91
CA GLN A 85 0.21 7.22 -9.48
C GLN A 85 0.20 7.25 -7.96
N THR A 86 0.65 8.35 -7.38
CA THR A 86 0.71 8.53 -5.93
C THR A 86 -0.13 9.74 -5.53
N ARG A 87 -0.99 9.56 -4.54
CA ARG A 87 -1.80 10.63 -3.94
C ARG A 87 -1.61 10.65 -2.43
N ILE A 88 -2.03 11.74 -1.82
CA ILE A 88 -1.86 11.96 -0.39
C ILE A 88 -3.19 12.29 0.25
N VAL A 89 -3.46 11.64 1.39
CA VAL A 89 -4.63 11.90 2.24
C VAL A 89 -4.13 12.09 3.66
N GLU A 90 -4.63 13.10 4.37
CA GLU A 90 -4.19 13.37 5.75
C GLU A 90 -4.55 12.24 6.70
N GLY A 91 -5.72 11.65 6.56
CA GLY A 91 -6.15 10.57 7.44
C GLY A 91 -6.99 9.55 6.71
N VAL A 92 -6.79 8.27 7.07
CA VAL A 92 -7.58 7.16 6.56
C VAL A 92 -7.94 6.23 7.70
N GLY A 93 -9.10 5.59 7.60
CA GLY A 93 -9.56 4.61 8.59
C GLY A 93 -9.09 3.20 8.37
N ALA A 94 -8.30 2.95 7.33
CA ALA A 94 -7.82 1.61 7.00
C ALA A 94 -6.60 1.66 6.09
N ALA A 95 -5.72 0.69 6.21
CA ALA A 95 -4.70 0.41 5.21
C ALA A 95 -5.24 -0.71 4.31
N ILE A 96 -5.10 -0.54 3.00
CA ILE A 96 -5.74 -1.41 2.02
C ILE A 96 -4.71 -1.85 0.99
N TYR A 97 -4.78 -3.12 0.61
CA TYR A 97 -3.94 -3.72 -0.43
C TYR A 97 -4.86 -4.53 -1.34
N VAL A 98 -5.03 -4.10 -2.58
CA VAL A 98 -5.95 -4.75 -3.52
C VAL A 98 -5.23 -5.03 -4.83
N SER A 99 -5.28 -6.29 -5.26
CA SER A 99 -4.93 -6.68 -6.62
C SER A 99 -6.19 -7.16 -7.34
N GLU A 100 -6.07 -7.54 -8.61
CA GLU A 100 -7.19 -8.18 -9.33
C GLU A 100 -7.60 -9.53 -8.72
N ARG A 101 -6.74 -10.13 -7.86
CA ARG A 101 -6.95 -11.48 -7.31
C ARG A 101 -7.48 -11.50 -5.89
N GLN A 102 -7.07 -10.57 -5.06
CA GLN A 102 -7.41 -10.58 -3.64
C GLN A 102 -7.29 -9.21 -3.01
N ALA A 103 -7.81 -9.09 -1.79
CA ALA A 103 -7.72 -7.86 -1.03
C ALA A 103 -7.26 -8.13 0.40
N GLY A 104 -6.52 -7.19 0.95
CA GLY A 104 -6.07 -7.17 2.32
C GLY A 104 -6.45 -5.87 3.01
N LEU A 105 -6.77 -5.96 4.29
CA LEU A 105 -7.20 -4.83 5.10
C LEU A 105 -6.54 -4.87 6.46
N MET A 106 -5.95 -3.74 6.87
CA MET A 106 -5.47 -3.54 8.23
C MET A 106 -6.18 -2.35 8.84
N LEU A 107 -6.52 -2.45 10.12
CA LEU A 107 -7.25 -1.42 10.86
C LEU A 107 -6.34 -0.73 11.86
N PRO A 108 -6.61 0.55 12.18
CA PRO A 108 -5.85 1.25 13.21
C PRO A 108 -6.24 0.76 14.61
N ASN A 109 -5.32 0.89 15.55
CA ASN A 109 -5.60 0.73 16.96
C ASN A 109 -6.31 1.99 17.51
N LEU A 110 -6.58 1.99 18.82
CA LEU A 110 -7.27 3.12 19.48
C LEU A 110 -6.51 4.44 19.41
N SER A 111 -5.20 4.40 19.13
CA SER A 111 -4.37 5.60 18.96
C SER A 111 -4.30 6.05 17.49
N GLY A 112 -5.01 5.39 16.58
CA GLY A 112 -4.99 5.71 15.16
C GLY A 112 -3.79 5.17 14.40
N ILE A 113 -2.98 4.33 15.04
CA ILE A 113 -1.81 3.68 14.41
C ILE A 113 -2.25 2.33 13.86
N PHE A 114 -1.85 2.01 12.62
CA PHE A 114 -2.21 0.75 12.01
C PHE A 114 -1.59 -0.44 12.74
N ASP A 115 -2.42 -1.43 13.02
CA ASP A 115 -1.98 -2.66 13.66
C ASP A 115 -1.38 -3.61 12.64
N MET A 116 -0.04 -3.63 12.59
CA MET A 116 0.71 -4.48 11.65
C MET A 116 0.72 -5.96 12.07
N ASN A 117 0.13 -6.30 13.22
CA ASN A 117 0.02 -7.69 13.67
C ASN A 117 -1.20 -8.41 13.15
N MET A 118 -2.11 -7.70 12.48
CA MET A 118 -3.37 -8.27 12.05
C MET A 118 -3.72 -7.82 10.63
N LEU A 119 -3.92 -8.80 9.76
CA LEU A 119 -4.33 -8.57 8.37
C LEU A 119 -5.58 -9.41 8.07
N PHE A 120 -6.63 -8.75 7.61
CA PHE A 120 -7.79 -9.43 7.02
C PHE A 120 -7.52 -9.63 5.54
N LEU A 121 -7.55 -10.89 5.09
CA LEU A 121 -7.15 -11.25 3.72
C LEU A 121 -8.20 -12.15 3.10
N SER A 122 -8.62 -11.84 1.86
CA SER A 122 -9.67 -12.60 1.21
C SER A 122 -9.58 -12.53 -0.32
N GLU A 123 -10.00 -13.61 -0.97
CA GLU A 123 -10.27 -13.68 -2.41
C GLU A 123 -11.78 -13.56 -2.70
N ASP A 124 -12.61 -13.43 -1.65
CA ASP A 124 -14.05 -13.25 -1.78
C ASP A 124 -14.36 -11.95 -2.52
N LYS A 125 -15.22 -12.06 -3.52
CA LYS A 125 -15.53 -10.90 -4.38
C LYS A 125 -16.22 -9.74 -3.65
N TYR A 126 -16.99 -10.03 -2.62
CA TYR A 126 -17.68 -8.99 -1.86
C TYR A 126 -16.70 -8.22 -0.97
N PHE A 127 -15.79 -8.94 -0.32
CA PHE A 127 -14.70 -8.31 0.42
C PHE A 127 -13.79 -7.51 -0.50
N HIS A 128 -13.44 -8.06 -1.64
CA HIS A 128 -12.62 -7.39 -2.65
C HIS A 128 -13.29 -6.11 -3.15
N THR A 129 -14.58 -6.17 -3.48
CA THR A 129 -15.34 -5.00 -3.94
C THR A 129 -15.40 -3.94 -2.85
N TRP A 130 -15.66 -4.34 -1.60
CA TRP A 130 -15.71 -3.41 -0.48
C TRP A 130 -14.37 -2.67 -0.30
N CYS A 131 -13.26 -3.41 -0.30
CA CYS A 131 -11.94 -2.81 -0.19
C CYS A 131 -11.63 -1.88 -1.37
N SER A 132 -11.99 -2.29 -2.58
CA SER A 132 -11.79 -1.49 -3.79
C SER A 132 -12.60 -0.19 -3.74
N ASP A 133 -13.86 -0.26 -3.32
CA ASP A 133 -14.74 0.91 -3.21
C ASP A 133 -14.20 1.88 -2.16
N LEU A 134 -13.72 1.38 -1.03
CA LEU A 134 -13.14 2.21 0.01
C LEU A 134 -11.85 2.89 -0.49
N PHE A 135 -11.01 2.16 -1.20
CA PHE A 135 -9.81 2.73 -1.82
C PHE A 135 -10.18 3.87 -2.77
N ILE A 136 -11.14 3.64 -3.68
CA ILE A 136 -11.57 4.65 -4.66
C ILE A 136 -12.17 5.88 -3.96
N HIS A 137 -12.91 5.68 -2.87
CA HIS A 137 -13.43 6.79 -2.08
C HIS A 137 -12.30 7.72 -1.59
N TYR A 138 -11.25 7.15 -0.99
CA TYR A 138 -10.10 7.92 -0.55
C TYR A 138 -9.31 8.50 -1.73
N TRP A 139 -9.17 7.72 -2.79
CA TRP A 139 -8.45 8.17 -4.00
C TRP A 139 -9.07 9.43 -4.59
N ASN A 140 -10.39 9.47 -4.69
CA ASN A 140 -11.10 10.61 -5.29
C ASN A 140 -11.05 11.88 -4.42
N SER A 141 -10.82 11.73 -3.12
CA SER A 141 -10.68 12.87 -2.20
C SER A 141 -9.23 13.27 -1.95
N ALA A 142 -8.27 12.55 -2.55
CA ALA A 142 -6.85 12.74 -2.30
C ALA A 142 -6.23 13.80 -3.21
N ASP A 143 -5.18 14.45 -2.73
CA ASP A 143 -4.37 15.38 -3.49
C ASP A 143 -3.21 14.67 -4.17
N GLU A 144 -2.73 15.22 -5.31
CA GLU A 144 -1.53 14.71 -5.94
C GLU A 144 -0.33 14.86 -5.01
N ALA A 145 0.55 13.84 -5.04
CA ALA A 145 1.74 13.85 -4.20
C ALA A 145 2.74 14.90 -4.67
N LYS A 146 3.01 15.87 -3.80
CA LYS A 146 4.06 16.89 -3.98
C LYS A 146 4.84 16.96 -2.67
N GLY A 147 6.11 16.56 -2.70
CA GLY A 147 6.96 16.61 -1.51
C GLY A 147 6.57 15.55 -0.47
N VAL A 148 6.52 14.30 -0.89
CA VAL A 148 6.12 13.14 -0.08
C VAL A 148 6.85 13.07 1.26
N GLU A 149 8.15 13.42 1.30
CA GLU A 149 8.98 13.35 2.50
C GLU A 149 8.48 14.25 3.64
N ARG A 150 7.66 15.25 3.33
CA ARG A 150 7.09 16.16 4.35
C ARG A 150 5.87 15.60 5.04
N ILE A 151 5.28 14.56 4.46
CA ILE A 151 3.97 14.03 4.90
C ILE A 151 4.17 12.71 5.62
N VAL A 152 5.00 11.83 5.09
CA VAL A 152 5.23 10.51 5.66
C VAL A 152 6.16 10.60 6.87
N LYS A 153 5.97 9.68 7.81
CA LYS A 153 6.82 9.54 8.98
C LYS A 153 8.05 8.70 8.64
N VAL A 154 9.22 9.34 8.60
CA VAL A 154 10.49 8.65 8.36
C VAL A 154 11.04 8.11 9.67
N VAL A 155 11.39 6.84 9.70
CA VAL A 155 11.98 6.16 10.87
C VAL A 155 13.29 5.47 10.51
N GLU A 156 14.19 5.42 11.48
CA GLU A 156 15.49 4.79 11.33
C GLU A 156 15.45 3.27 11.48
#